data_f7cae258997484d5c724ef2359b674cf
#
_entry.id   f7cae258997484d5c724ef2359b674cf
#
_cell.length_a   1.000
_cell.length_b   1.000
_cell.length_c   1.000
_cell.angle_alpha   90.00
_cell.angle_beta   90.00
_cell.angle_gamma   90.00
#
_symmetry.space_group_name_H-M   'P 1'
#
loop_
_entity.id
_entity.type
_entity.pdbx_description
1 polymer ?
#
loop_
_entity_poly.entity_id
_entity_poly.type
_entity_poly.pdbx_seq_one_letter_code
_entity_poly.pdbx_strand_id
1 'polypeptide(L)'
;MTDPRPRVLLVEDEATISVALGRLLDRWGFDTLAARTVSEAQALLASVPVDVVVIDFRLPDVRGDEFLSWLQQENPELGQRSLFITGDYGETALAAIEATGRPYLLKPFELGIFVHELRALLDPLGGPRTNGRSAVSERSDISAA
;
A
#
# COMPACT_ATOMS: atom_id res chain seq x y z
N MET A 1 -27.27 7.44 -8.49
CA MET A 1 -25.91 7.97 -8.52
C MET A 1 -24.93 6.94 -8.02
N THR A 2 -23.86 6.77 -8.73
CA THR A 2 -22.87 5.76 -8.38
C THR A 2 -21.82 6.37 -7.47
N ASP A 3 -21.42 5.64 -6.47
CA ASP A 3 -20.32 6.07 -5.62
C ASP A 3 -19.04 6.15 -6.44
N PRO A 4 -18.21 7.17 -6.22
CA PRO A 4 -16.95 7.22 -6.90
C PRO A 4 -16.09 6.03 -6.50
N ARG A 5 -15.31 5.54 -7.45
CA ARG A 5 -14.41 4.43 -7.19
C ARG A 5 -13.31 4.90 -6.25
N PRO A 6 -12.95 4.09 -5.25
CA PRO A 6 -11.82 4.46 -4.39
C PRO A 6 -10.55 4.56 -5.20
N ARG A 7 -9.75 5.55 -4.89
CA ARG A 7 -8.50 5.80 -5.60
C ARG A 7 -7.31 5.33 -4.80
N VAL A 8 -6.51 4.48 -5.43
CA VAL A 8 -5.30 3.91 -4.84
C VAL A 8 -4.09 4.62 -5.46
N LEU A 9 -3.21 5.13 -4.62
CA LEU A 9 -1.90 5.57 -5.09
C LEU A 9 -0.93 4.42 -4.88
N LEU A 10 -0.38 3.92 -5.96
CA LEU A 10 0.57 2.81 -5.93
C LEU A 10 1.98 3.37 -6.16
N VAL A 11 2.82 3.30 -5.14
CA VAL A 11 4.20 3.81 -5.21
C VAL A 11 5.10 2.60 -5.40
N GLU A 12 5.50 2.35 -6.64
CA GLU A 12 6.22 1.16 -7.05
C GLU A 12 7.09 1.49 -8.25
N ASP A 13 8.39 1.25 -8.18
CA ASP A 13 9.30 1.62 -9.25
C ASP A 13 9.36 0.62 -10.41
N GLU A 14 8.91 -0.62 -10.22
CA GLU A 14 8.87 -1.60 -11.28
C GLU A 14 7.60 -1.44 -12.11
N ALA A 15 7.76 -0.93 -13.33
CA ALA A 15 6.63 -0.63 -14.19
C ALA A 15 5.77 -1.87 -14.49
N THR A 16 6.39 -3.02 -14.66
CA THR A 16 5.66 -4.26 -14.92
C THR A 16 4.70 -4.60 -13.78
N ILE A 17 5.16 -4.48 -12.55
CA ILE A 17 4.33 -4.75 -11.38
C ILE A 17 3.23 -3.70 -11.28
N SER A 18 3.59 -2.45 -11.44
CA SER A 18 2.66 -1.34 -11.34
C SER A 18 1.51 -1.46 -12.34
N VAL A 19 1.82 -1.78 -13.59
CA VAL A 19 0.81 -1.95 -14.63
C VAL A 19 -0.09 -3.14 -14.32
N ALA A 20 0.50 -4.26 -13.92
CA ALA A 20 -0.26 -5.46 -13.61
C ALA A 20 -1.22 -5.23 -12.44
N LEU A 21 -0.74 -4.62 -11.37
CA LEU A 21 -1.58 -4.33 -10.21
C LEU A 21 -2.68 -3.33 -10.57
N GLY A 22 -2.36 -2.32 -11.36
CA GLY A 22 -3.35 -1.35 -11.78
C GLY A 22 -4.50 -1.97 -12.56
N ARG A 23 -4.20 -2.91 -13.46
CA ARG A 23 -5.23 -3.62 -14.22
C ARG A 23 -6.12 -4.46 -13.32
N LEU A 24 -5.49 -5.13 -12.37
CA LEU A 24 -6.24 -5.97 -11.44
C LEU A 24 -7.11 -5.14 -10.53
N LEU A 25 -6.59 -4.04 -10.01
CA LEU A 25 -7.37 -3.15 -9.17
C LEU A 25 -8.54 -2.55 -9.92
N ASP A 26 -8.36 -2.23 -11.20
CA ASP A 26 -9.44 -1.72 -12.03
C ASP A 26 -10.60 -2.71 -12.07
N ARG A 27 -10.30 -3.99 -12.23
CA ARG A 27 -11.34 -5.04 -12.25
C ARG A 27 -12.06 -5.15 -10.91
N TRP A 28 -11.40 -4.81 -9.83
CA TRP A 28 -11.98 -4.91 -8.50
C TRP A 28 -12.66 -3.61 -8.05
N GLY A 29 -12.76 -2.64 -8.93
CA GLY A 29 -13.51 -1.42 -8.66
C GLY A 29 -12.70 -0.26 -8.12
N PHE A 30 -11.37 -0.29 -8.28
CA PHE A 30 -10.49 0.79 -7.83
C PHE A 30 -9.97 1.58 -9.01
N ASP A 31 -9.77 2.89 -8.79
CA ASP A 31 -8.97 3.70 -9.70
C ASP A 31 -7.54 3.71 -9.16
N THR A 32 -6.56 3.57 -10.05
CA THR A 32 -5.16 3.51 -9.63
C THR A 32 -4.37 4.64 -10.24
N LEU A 33 -3.60 5.33 -9.40
CA LEU A 33 -2.54 6.24 -9.84
C LEU A 33 -1.23 5.57 -9.51
N ALA A 34 -0.29 5.61 -10.42
CA ALA A 34 1.01 4.99 -10.22
C ALA A 34 2.10 6.06 -10.13
N ALA A 35 2.96 5.94 -9.14
CA ALA A 35 4.14 6.75 -8.99
C ALA A 35 5.35 5.82 -8.90
N ARG A 36 6.41 6.16 -9.58
CA ARG A 36 7.63 5.34 -9.60
C ARG A 36 8.63 5.77 -8.55
N THR A 37 8.46 6.97 -8.02
CA THR A 37 9.34 7.55 -7.01
C THR A 37 8.50 8.26 -5.97
N VAL A 38 9.11 8.55 -4.83
CA VAL A 38 8.46 9.34 -3.79
C VAL A 38 8.16 10.75 -4.30
N SER A 39 9.05 11.35 -5.07
CA SER A 39 8.80 12.66 -5.66
C SER A 39 7.53 12.69 -6.49
N GLU A 40 7.33 11.68 -7.35
CA GLU A 40 6.11 11.59 -8.15
C GLU A 40 4.88 11.42 -7.28
N ALA A 41 4.99 10.59 -6.25
CA ALA A 41 3.90 10.35 -5.31
C ALA A 41 3.49 11.66 -4.62
N GLN A 42 4.46 12.42 -4.16
CA GLN A 42 4.20 13.70 -3.51
C GLN A 42 3.50 14.68 -4.43
N ALA A 43 3.93 14.74 -5.70
CA ALA A 43 3.31 15.60 -6.68
C ALA A 43 1.85 15.20 -6.94
N LEU A 44 1.58 13.91 -7.05
CA LEU A 44 0.22 13.42 -7.24
C LEU A 44 -0.67 13.73 -6.04
N LEU A 45 -0.15 13.52 -4.83
CA LEU A 45 -0.90 13.81 -3.62
C LEU A 45 -1.25 15.27 -3.47
N ALA A 46 -0.44 16.17 -4.02
CA ALA A 46 -0.72 17.59 -4.00
C ALA A 46 -1.85 17.98 -4.96
N SER A 47 -2.12 17.17 -5.97
CA SER A 47 -3.04 17.53 -7.06
C SER A 47 -4.34 16.75 -7.05
N VAL A 48 -4.34 15.52 -6.52
CA VAL A 48 -5.44 14.59 -6.69
C VAL A 48 -5.80 13.96 -5.36
N PRO A 49 -7.08 13.87 -5.01
CA PRO A 49 -7.47 13.17 -3.78
C PRO A 49 -7.21 11.66 -3.94
N VAL A 50 -6.68 11.06 -2.90
CA VAL A 50 -6.34 9.64 -2.84
C VAL A 50 -6.95 9.04 -1.59
N ASP A 51 -7.47 7.82 -1.69
CA ASP A 51 -8.17 7.17 -0.59
C ASP A 51 -7.30 6.18 0.17
N VAL A 52 -6.33 5.57 -0.51
CA VAL A 52 -5.43 4.59 0.12
C VAL A 52 -4.11 4.60 -0.63
N VAL A 53 -3.01 4.33 0.08
CA VAL A 53 -1.66 4.35 -0.49
C VAL A 53 -1.01 2.98 -0.31
N VAL A 54 -0.48 2.43 -1.40
CA VAL A 54 0.33 1.21 -1.38
C VAL A 54 1.77 1.62 -1.62
N ILE A 55 2.65 1.25 -0.72
CA ILE A 55 4.03 1.73 -0.71
C ILE A 55 4.99 0.57 -0.79
N ASP A 56 5.79 0.51 -1.86
CA ASP A 56 6.90 -0.41 -1.92
C ASP A 56 7.97 0.10 -0.94
N PHE A 57 8.49 -0.80 -0.13
CA PHE A 57 9.51 -0.40 0.83
C PHE A 57 10.79 0.07 0.15
N ARG A 58 11.19 -0.59 -0.93
CA ARG A 58 12.42 -0.25 -1.68
C ARG A 58 12.10 0.62 -2.88
N LEU A 59 12.22 1.91 -2.69
CA LEU A 59 12.02 2.89 -3.76
C LEU A 59 13.38 3.51 -4.13
N PRO A 60 13.53 4.04 -5.35
CA PRO A 60 14.85 4.50 -5.80
C PRO A 60 15.35 5.75 -5.10
N ASP A 61 14.48 6.63 -4.66
CA ASP A 61 14.89 7.92 -4.09
C ASP A 61 14.84 7.94 -2.55
N VAL A 62 13.81 7.32 -1.96
CA VAL A 62 13.59 7.34 -0.51
C VAL A 62 13.02 6.00 -0.09
N ARG A 63 13.37 5.51 1.09
CA ARG A 63 12.75 4.28 1.59
C ARG A 63 11.27 4.50 1.88
N GLY A 64 10.50 3.43 1.72
CA GLY A 64 9.05 3.51 1.92
C GLY A 64 8.64 3.98 3.31
N ASP A 65 9.37 3.59 4.34
CA ASP A 65 9.05 4.02 5.71
C ASP A 65 9.32 5.51 5.93
N GLU A 66 10.31 6.07 5.25
CA GLU A 66 10.55 7.50 5.29
C GLU A 66 9.44 8.27 4.59
N PHE A 67 8.98 7.75 3.46
CA PHE A 67 7.83 8.33 2.77
C PHE A 67 6.59 8.31 3.67
N LEU A 68 6.36 7.19 4.36
CA LEU A 68 5.22 7.10 5.28
C LEU A 68 5.29 8.14 6.38
N SER A 69 6.49 8.38 6.94
CA SER A 69 6.66 9.42 7.97
C SER A 69 6.23 10.78 7.46
N TRP A 70 6.65 11.11 6.24
CA TRP A 70 6.24 12.35 5.60
C TRP A 70 4.71 12.39 5.43
N LEU A 71 4.14 11.29 4.93
CA LEU A 71 2.70 11.21 4.68
C LEU A 71 1.89 11.38 5.97
N GLN A 72 2.34 10.76 7.05
CA GLN A 72 1.66 10.87 8.34
C GLN A 72 1.63 12.29 8.86
N GLN A 73 2.64 13.07 8.56
CA GLN A 73 2.69 14.48 8.96
C GLN A 73 1.80 15.34 8.08
N GLU A 74 1.82 15.09 6.78
CA GLU A 74 1.07 15.90 5.81
C GLU A 74 -0.42 15.56 5.79
N ASN A 75 -0.74 14.29 5.97
CA ASN A 75 -2.12 13.82 5.92
C ASN A 75 -2.26 12.59 6.83
N PRO A 76 -2.50 12.83 8.13
CA PRO A 76 -2.59 11.73 9.10
C PRO A 76 -3.63 10.68 8.76
N GLU A 77 -4.77 11.08 8.22
CA GLU A 77 -5.82 10.12 7.85
C GLU A 77 -5.34 9.19 6.75
N LEU A 78 -4.71 9.73 5.73
CA LEU A 78 -4.21 8.91 4.63
C LEU A 78 -3.05 8.03 5.11
N GLY A 79 -2.24 8.52 6.03
CA GLY A 79 -1.20 7.73 6.65
C GLY A 79 -1.74 6.49 7.34
N GLN A 80 -2.97 6.56 7.85
CA GLN A 80 -3.65 5.41 8.45
C GLN A 80 -4.22 4.44 7.41
N ARG A 81 -4.27 4.85 6.17
CA ARG A 81 -4.75 4.03 5.06
C ARG A 81 -3.61 3.67 4.13
N SER A 82 -2.53 3.21 4.70
CA SER A 82 -1.34 2.81 3.94
C SER A 82 -1.04 1.34 4.15
N LEU A 83 -0.54 0.71 3.10
CA LEU A 83 -0.17 -0.70 3.08
C LEU A 83 1.19 -0.81 2.42
N PHE A 84 2.13 -1.47 3.09
CA PHE A 84 3.43 -1.73 2.48
C PHE A 84 3.39 -3.00 1.65
N ILE A 85 4.18 -3.01 0.58
CA ILE A 85 4.50 -4.24 -0.15
C ILE A 85 6.02 -4.30 -0.22
N THR A 86 6.58 -5.49 -0.13
CA THR A 86 8.03 -5.64 -0.19
C THR A 86 8.45 -7.02 -0.63
N GLY A 87 9.50 -7.07 -1.46
CA GLY A 87 10.22 -8.29 -1.75
C GLY A 87 11.46 -8.46 -0.89
N ASP A 88 11.70 -7.53 0.02
CA ASP A 88 12.85 -7.59 0.91
C ASP A 88 12.46 -8.29 2.21
N TYR A 89 12.97 -9.49 2.40
CA TYR A 89 12.68 -10.32 3.56
C TYR A 89 13.76 -10.21 4.64
N GLY A 90 14.67 -9.26 4.49
CA GLY A 90 15.73 -9.06 5.46
C GLY A 90 15.20 -8.55 6.79
N GLU A 91 15.89 -8.90 7.87
CA GLU A 91 15.46 -8.50 9.20
C GLU A 91 15.37 -6.99 9.37
N THR A 92 16.31 -6.27 8.79
CA THR A 92 16.33 -4.81 8.89
C THR A 92 15.10 -4.18 8.22
N ALA A 93 14.76 -4.65 7.02
CA ALA A 93 13.62 -4.13 6.28
C ALA A 93 12.31 -4.44 7.01
N LEU A 94 12.14 -5.68 7.44
CA LEU A 94 10.91 -6.08 8.11
C LEU A 94 10.75 -5.38 9.46
N ALA A 95 11.85 -5.21 10.20
CA ALA A 95 11.80 -4.49 11.46
C ALA A 95 11.40 -3.02 11.25
N ALA A 96 11.91 -2.39 10.21
CA ALA A 96 11.56 -1.00 9.90
C ALA A 96 10.07 -0.88 9.55
N ILE A 97 9.55 -1.82 8.77
CA ILE A 97 8.13 -1.82 8.40
C ILE A 97 7.27 -2.04 9.64
N GLU A 98 7.61 -3.03 10.44
CA GLU A 98 6.83 -3.34 11.65
C GLU A 98 6.83 -2.18 12.64
N ALA A 99 7.93 -1.45 12.71
CA ALA A 99 8.01 -0.28 13.58
C ALA A 99 7.00 0.81 13.20
N THR A 100 6.54 0.83 11.96
CA THR A 100 5.55 1.81 11.52
C THR A 100 4.15 1.50 12.04
N GLY A 101 3.89 0.26 12.43
CA GLY A 101 2.56 -0.18 12.84
C GLY A 101 1.60 -0.41 11.67
N ARG A 102 2.06 -0.25 10.44
CA ARG A 102 1.20 -0.43 9.27
C ARG A 102 1.25 -1.87 8.77
N PRO A 103 0.14 -2.35 8.13
CA PRO A 103 0.14 -3.68 7.55
C PRO A 103 1.08 -3.76 6.35
N TYR A 104 1.51 -4.97 6.04
CA TYR A 104 2.37 -5.19 4.89
C TYR A 104 2.13 -6.57 4.28
N LEU A 105 2.47 -6.69 3.00
CA LEU A 105 2.42 -7.95 2.27
C LEU A 105 3.80 -8.22 1.68
N LEU A 106 4.21 -9.48 1.75
CA LEU A 106 5.46 -9.92 1.15
C LEU A 106 5.22 -10.34 -0.30
N LYS A 107 6.07 -9.92 -1.20
CA LYS A 107 6.01 -10.32 -2.61
C LYS A 107 6.59 -11.73 -2.77
N PRO A 108 6.00 -12.62 -3.53
CA PRO A 108 4.71 -12.46 -4.21
C PRO A 108 3.56 -12.64 -3.23
N PHE A 109 2.46 -11.95 -3.47
CA PHE A 109 1.28 -12.06 -2.61
C PHE A 109 0.06 -12.43 -3.44
N GLU A 110 -0.93 -12.97 -2.75
CA GLU A 110 -2.19 -13.33 -3.40
C GLU A 110 -3.05 -12.08 -3.58
N LEU A 111 -3.63 -11.98 -4.76
CA LEU A 111 -4.40 -10.81 -5.13
C LEU A 111 -5.64 -10.59 -4.28
N GLY A 112 -6.33 -11.68 -3.96
CA GLY A 112 -7.51 -11.59 -3.10
C GLY A 112 -7.18 -11.02 -1.73
N ILE A 113 -6.04 -11.40 -1.19
CA ILE A 113 -5.57 -10.88 0.10
C ILE A 113 -5.25 -9.39 -0.04
N PHE A 114 -4.60 -9.00 -1.12
CA PHE A 114 -4.26 -7.60 -1.38
C PHE A 114 -5.53 -6.74 -1.43
N VAL A 115 -6.51 -7.14 -2.21
CA VAL A 115 -7.77 -6.41 -2.33
C VAL A 115 -8.50 -6.36 -0.99
N HIS A 116 -8.51 -7.47 -0.27
CA HIS A 116 -9.14 -7.52 1.05
C HIS A 116 -8.51 -6.48 1.99
N GLU A 117 -7.19 -6.38 2.01
CA GLU A 117 -6.51 -5.43 2.87
C GLU A 117 -6.80 -3.98 2.47
N LEU A 118 -6.87 -3.71 1.18
CA LEU A 118 -7.21 -2.37 0.72
C LEU A 118 -8.63 -1.98 1.15
N ARG A 119 -9.57 -2.89 1.00
CA ARG A 119 -10.96 -2.62 1.40
C ARG A 119 -11.07 -2.44 2.91
N ALA A 120 -10.31 -3.20 3.68
CA ALA A 120 -10.29 -3.05 5.13
C ALA A 120 -9.79 -1.67 5.55
N LEU A 121 -8.81 -1.14 4.84
CA LEU A 121 -8.29 0.20 5.13
C LEU A 121 -9.28 1.31 4.77
N LEU A 122 -10.11 1.06 3.77
CA LEU A 122 -11.10 2.04 3.32
C LEU A 122 -12.35 2.05 4.19
N ASP A 123 -12.61 0.99 4.91
CA ASP A 123 -13.82 0.86 5.72
C ASP A 123 -13.53 1.22 7.17
N PRO A 124 -13.87 2.44 7.60
CA PRO A 124 -13.59 2.87 8.96
C PRO A 124 -14.36 2.08 10.02
N LEU A 125 -15.44 1.39 9.61
CA LEU A 125 -16.26 0.59 10.51
C LEU A 125 -15.97 -0.89 10.39
N GLY A 126 -14.98 -1.26 9.61
CA GLY A 126 -14.68 -2.65 9.31
C GLY A 126 -14.00 -3.42 10.42
N GLY A 127 -13.86 -2.82 11.56
CA GLY A 127 -13.30 -3.48 12.72
C GLY A 127 -11.83 -3.18 12.94
N PRO A 128 -11.24 -3.76 13.98
CA PRO A 128 -9.87 -3.43 14.37
C PRO A 128 -8.85 -3.84 13.32
N ARG A 129 -7.83 -3.03 13.20
CA ARG A 129 -6.73 -3.25 12.27
C ARG A 129 -5.43 -3.56 12.96
N THR A 130 -5.46 -3.62 14.27
CA THR A 130 -4.24 -3.70 15.08
C THR A 130 -3.42 -4.94 14.78
N ASN A 131 -4.09 -6.04 14.44
CA ASN A 131 -3.42 -7.30 14.16
C ASN A 131 -3.29 -7.56 12.67
N GLY A 132 -3.77 -6.66 11.84
CA GLY A 132 -3.81 -6.87 10.41
C GLY A 132 -2.46 -7.18 9.81
N ARG A 133 -1.43 -6.49 10.24
CA ARG A 133 -0.11 -6.65 9.66
C ARG A 133 0.45 -8.07 9.84
N SER A 134 0.32 -8.63 11.04
CA SER A 134 0.83 -9.98 11.28
C SER A 134 0.06 -11.04 10.51
N ALA A 135 -1.26 -10.92 10.53
CA ALA A 135 -2.10 -11.85 9.80
C ALA A 135 -1.85 -11.75 8.30
N VAL A 136 -1.67 -10.54 7.80
CA VAL A 136 -1.38 -10.31 6.39
C VAL A 136 -0.07 -10.97 5.99
N SER A 137 0.96 -10.78 6.80
CA SER A 137 2.26 -11.37 6.55
C SER A 137 2.19 -12.89 6.48
N GLU A 138 1.51 -13.48 7.43
CA GLU A 138 1.38 -14.94 7.47
C GLU A 138 0.64 -15.47 6.25
N ARG A 139 -0.44 -14.80 5.86
CA ARG A 139 -1.20 -15.22 4.69
C ARG A 139 -0.41 -15.08 3.42
N SER A 140 0.39 -14.05 3.32
CA SER A 140 1.25 -13.87 2.16
C SER A 140 2.24 -14.99 2.02
N ASP A 141 2.83 -15.41 3.11
CA ASP A 141 3.77 -16.53 3.11
C ASP A 141 3.09 -17.81 2.66
N ILE A 142 1.89 -18.05 3.16
CA ILE A 142 1.12 -19.24 2.77
C ILE A 142 0.77 -19.17 1.29
N SER A 143 0.35 -18.02 0.83
CA SER A 143 -0.02 -17.85 -0.58
C SER A 143 1.15 -18.04 -1.51
N ALA A 144 2.33 -17.64 -1.07
CA ALA A 144 3.54 -17.78 -1.86
C ALA A 144 3.98 -19.23 -1.97
N ALA A 145 3.57 -20.04 -1.06
CA ALA A 145 3.90 -21.45 -1.11
C ALA A 145 3.04 -22.20 -2.12
#